data_7bd4748c12a7cd1ea404a5254d643140
#
_entry.id   7bd4748c12a7cd1ea404a5254d643140
#
_cell.length_a   1.000
_cell.length_b   1.000
_cell.length_c   1.000
_cell.angle_alpha   90.00
_cell.angle_beta   90.00
_cell.angle_gamma   90.00
#
_symmetry.space_group_name_H-M   'P 1'
#
loop_
_entity.id
_entity.type
_entity.pdbx_description
1 polymer ?
#
loop_
_entity_poly.entity_id
_entity_poly.type
_entity_poly.pdbx_seq_one_letter_code
_entity_poly.pdbx_strand_id
1 'polypeptide(L)'
;MQWFDQDGNGNPGPCARWHGYDRSIHFEFTGQSDEHGWIIGFGGLKPVKQFLEYYFDHTALIGADDPRMEDAIEAKKAGLVDLRILPYGVSMEMSSIFIWEQVNPYIWSISDGRAYVSRVECREHDSNSAFIEVDKSTAVKQGKPKAEVRNYLLTVPEWEWTPPLEVLRQYK
;
A
#
# COMPACT_ATOMS: atom_id res chain seq x y z
N MET A 1 -6.89 8.94 -7.67
CA MET A 1 -6.47 10.05 -8.56
C MET A 1 -4.97 9.98 -8.73
N GLN A 2 -4.46 10.12 -9.93
CA GLN A 2 -3.03 10.13 -10.22
C GLN A 2 -2.74 11.20 -11.25
N TRP A 3 -1.92 12.18 -10.86
CA TRP A 3 -1.48 13.21 -11.78
C TRP A 3 -0.28 12.73 -12.60
N PHE A 4 -0.32 12.93 -13.89
CA PHE A 4 0.84 12.86 -14.79
C PHE A 4 0.56 13.63 -16.09
N ASP A 5 1.62 14.12 -16.67
CA ASP A 5 1.59 14.83 -17.93
C ASP A 5 1.67 13.82 -19.09
N GLN A 6 0.54 13.55 -19.74
CA GLN A 6 0.47 12.54 -20.80
C GLN A 6 1.10 12.97 -22.12
N ASP A 7 1.16 14.28 -22.39
CA ASP A 7 1.59 14.83 -23.67
C ASP A 7 2.81 15.74 -23.59
N GLY A 8 3.40 15.92 -22.41
CA GLY A 8 4.53 16.83 -22.17
C GLY A 8 4.18 18.33 -22.21
N ASN A 9 2.87 18.67 -22.24
CA ASN A 9 2.37 20.04 -22.32
C ASN A 9 1.59 20.47 -21.07
N GLY A 10 1.68 19.71 -19.97
CA GLY A 10 1.00 19.99 -18.72
C GLY A 10 -0.47 19.56 -18.72
N ASN A 11 -0.93 18.75 -19.68
CA ASN A 11 -2.29 18.25 -19.72
C ASN A 11 -2.42 16.93 -18.94
N PRO A 12 -3.18 16.92 -17.84
CA PRO A 12 -3.42 15.71 -17.10
C PRO A 12 -4.32 14.76 -17.88
N GLY A 13 -3.98 13.47 -17.85
CA GLY A 13 -4.82 12.42 -18.41
C GLY A 13 -6.13 12.20 -17.62
N PRO A 14 -6.99 11.29 -18.09
CA PRO A 14 -8.25 10.98 -17.41
C PRO A 14 -8.04 10.48 -15.97
N CYS A 15 -6.91 9.82 -15.69
CA CYS A 15 -6.56 9.33 -14.35
C CYS A 15 -6.27 10.43 -13.33
N ALA A 16 -6.08 11.68 -13.77
CA ALA A 16 -5.93 12.84 -12.89
C ALA A 16 -7.27 13.34 -12.34
N ARG A 17 -8.39 12.79 -12.79
CA ARG A 17 -9.72 13.13 -12.27
C ARG A 17 -10.09 12.15 -11.15
N TRP A 18 -10.86 12.63 -10.20
CA TRP A 18 -11.43 11.76 -9.17
C TRP A 18 -12.43 10.81 -9.81
N HIS A 19 -12.19 9.53 -9.67
CA HIS A 19 -13.08 8.47 -10.11
C HIS A 19 -12.91 7.26 -9.18
N GLY A 20 -13.95 6.47 -9.07
CA GLY A 20 -13.91 5.20 -8.35
C GLY A 20 -13.47 4.06 -9.27
N TYR A 21 -12.79 3.11 -8.71
CA TYR A 21 -12.52 1.80 -9.34
C TYR A 21 -12.36 0.74 -8.26
N ASP A 22 -12.59 -0.49 -8.62
CA ASP A 22 -12.31 -1.63 -7.75
C ASP A 22 -10.81 -1.91 -7.69
N ARG A 23 -10.36 -2.54 -6.61
CA ARG A 23 -8.95 -2.91 -6.45
C ARG A 23 -8.83 -4.25 -5.75
N SER A 24 -8.55 -5.29 -6.51
CA SER A 24 -8.22 -6.61 -5.99
C SER A 24 -6.72 -6.71 -5.75
N ILE A 25 -6.34 -7.27 -4.58
CA ILE A 25 -4.93 -7.41 -4.19
C ILE A 25 -4.63 -8.89 -3.97
N HIS A 26 -3.60 -9.37 -4.67
CA HIS A 26 -3.15 -10.77 -4.60
C HIS A 26 -1.71 -10.82 -4.08
N PHE A 27 -1.46 -11.76 -3.16
CA PHE A 27 -0.14 -11.99 -2.58
C PHE A 27 0.37 -13.38 -2.93
N GLU A 28 1.67 -13.46 -3.22
CA GLU A 28 2.40 -14.73 -3.19
C GLU A 28 3.38 -14.70 -2.01
N PHE A 29 3.31 -15.74 -1.19
CA PHE A 29 4.20 -15.95 -0.05
C PHE A 29 5.18 -17.05 -0.39
N THR A 30 6.47 -16.80 -0.21
CA THR A 30 7.55 -17.74 -0.47
C THR A 30 8.38 -17.94 0.78
N GLY A 31 8.84 -19.16 1.02
CA GLY A 31 9.67 -19.45 2.17
C GLY A 31 9.75 -20.93 2.50
N GLN A 32 10.22 -21.21 3.72
CA GLN A 32 10.25 -22.57 4.27
C GLN A 32 8.95 -22.87 5.02
N SER A 33 8.45 -24.08 4.88
CA SER A 33 7.32 -24.54 5.69
C SER A 33 7.72 -24.69 7.16
N ASP A 34 6.75 -24.52 8.04
CA ASP A 34 6.87 -24.87 9.47
C ASP A 34 6.66 -26.36 9.73
N GLU A 35 6.58 -26.74 11.01
CA GLU A 35 6.33 -28.11 11.45
C GLU A 35 4.97 -28.69 11.01
N HIS A 36 4.02 -27.82 10.63
CA HIS A 36 2.71 -28.21 10.10
C HIS A 36 2.68 -28.25 8.57
N GLY A 37 3.80 -27.94 7.89
CA GLY A 37 3.91 -27.89 6.43
C GLY A 37 3.40 -26.56 5.84
N TRP A 38 3.21 -25.49 6.64
CA TRP A 38 2.71 -24.21 6.18
C TRP A 38 3.84 -23.20 5.97
N ILE A 39 3.81 -22.49 4.85
CA ILE A 39 4.66 -21.32 4.62
C ILE A 39 4.19 -20.17 5.53
N ILE A 40 2.87 -19.93 5.57
CA ILE A 40 2.22 -18.96 6.44
C ILE A 40 0.85 -19.48 6.88
N GLY A 41 0.51 -19.29 8.15
CA GLY A 41 -0.83 -19.58 8.65
C GLY A 41 -1.79 -18.47 8.31
N PHE A 42 -2.86 -18.74 7.55
CA PHE A 42 -3.82 -17.72 7.10
C PHE A 42 -4.53 -16.99 8.25
N GLY A 43 -4.65 -17.61 9.42
CA GLY A 43 -5.14 -16.92 10.63
C GLY A 43 -4.30 -15.72 11.05
N GLY A 44 -3.01 -15.71 10.73
CA GLY A 44 -2.10 -14.58 10.96
C GLY A 44 -2.28 -13.41 9.98
N LEU A 45 -3.08 -13.56 8.92
CA LEU A 45 -3.26 -12.53 7.90
C LEU A 45 -4.36 -11.50 8.23
N LYS A 46 -5.05 -11.65 9.37
CA LYS A 46 -6.08 -10.68 9.78
C LYS A 46 -5.57 -9.22 9.84
N PRO A 47 -4.38 -8.92 10.39
CA PRO A 47 -3.85 -7.55 10.36
C PRO A 47 -3.56 -7.04 8.94
N VAL A 48 -3.15 -7.92 8.02
CA VAL A 48 -2.98 -7.53 6.59
C VAL A 48 -4.32 -7.14 5.98
N LYS A 49 -5.37 -7.92 6.23
CA LYS A 49 -6.72 -7.59 5.76
C LYS A 49 -7.18 -6.24 6.32
N GLN A 50 -7.02 -5.99 7.62
CA GLN A 50 -7.38 -4.71 8.25
C GLN A 50 -6.60 -3.53 7.68
N PHE A 51 -5.31 -3.72 7.39
CA PHE A 51 -4.49 -2.72 6.71
C PHE A 51 -5.04 -2.38 5.32
N LEU A 52 -5.40 -3.39 4.52
CA LEU A 52 -5.96 -3.19 3.19
C LEU A 52 -7.33 -2.49 3.25
N GLU A 53 -8.20 -2.90 4.15
CA GLU A 53 -9.50 -2.25 4.39
C GLU A 53 -9.30 -0.77 4.77
N TYR A 54 -8.37 -0.47 5.68
CA TYR A 54 -8.11 0.91 6.10
C TYR A 54 -7.66 1.81 4.94
N TYR A 55 -6.78 1.31 4.06
CA TYR A 55 -6.25 2.13 2.97
C TYR A 55 -7.14 2.17 1.74
N PHE A 56 -7.86 1.11 1.44
CA PHE A 56 -8.48 0.93 0.12
C PHE A 56 -10.00 0.76 0.14
N ASP A 57 -10.61 0.49 1.31
CA ASP A 57 -12.05 0.30 1.38
C ASP A 57 -12.77 1.63 1.69
N HIS A 58 -13.66 2.06 0.79
CA HIS A 58 -14.42 3.32 0.90
C HIS A 58 -13.56 4.57 1.08
N THR A 59 -12.35 4.60 0.53
CA THR A 59 -11.37 5.69 0.67
C THR A 59 -11.06 6.36 -0.66
N ALA A 60 -10.59 7.59 -0.60
CA ALA A 60 -9.99 8.30 -1.73
C ALA A 60 -8.46 8.30 -1.56
N LEU A 61 -7.74 7.83 -2.57
CA LEU A 61 -6.27 7.78 -2.57
C LEU A 61 -5.67 8.93 -3.36
N ILE A 62 -4.59 9.51 -2.83
CA ILE A 62 -3.77 10.50 -3.52
C ILE A 62 -2.29 10.26 -3.21
N GLY A 63 -1.42 10.53 -4.17
CA GLY A 63 0.03 10.52 -3.94
C GLY A 63 0.48 11.79 -3.21
N ALA A 64 1.50 11.68 -2.37
CA ALA A 64 2.07 12.81 -1.64
C ALA A 64 2.67 13.89 -2.57
N ASP A 65 3.01 13.49 -3.79
CA ASP A 65 3.57 14.34 -4.85
C ASP A 65 2.51 14.90 -5.82
N ASP A 66 1.22 14.59 -5.60
CA ASP A 66 0.15 15.06 -6.48
C ASP A 66 -0.03 16.58 -6.34
N PRO A 67 -0.01 17.34 -7.45
CA PRO A 67 -0.17 18.78 -7.42
C PRO A 67 -1.56 19.25 -6.92
N ARG A 68 -2.53 18.35 -6.85
CA ARG A 68 -3.90 18.60 -6.36
C ARG A 68 -4.13 18.14 -4.91
N MET A 69 -3.06 17.97 -4.15
CA MET A 69 -3.12 17.57 -2.75
C MET A 69 -3.99 18.51 -1.91
N GLU A 70 -3.89 19.81 -2.15
CA GLU A 70 -4.67 20.79 -1.40
C GLU A 70 -6.18 20.64 -1.64
N ASP A 71 -6.59 20.40 -2.89
CA ASP A 71 -8.01 20.15 -3.23
C ASP A 71 -8.53 18.89 -2.51
N ALA A 72 -7.71 17.85 -2.43
CA ALA A 72 -8.07 16.61 -1.73
C ALA A 72 -8.21 16.81 -0.21
N ILE A 73 -7.33 17.60 0.39
CA ILE A 73 -7.42 17.97 1.81
C ILE A 73 -8.68 18.77 2.10
N GLU A 74 -9.04 19.73 1.23
CA GLU A 74 -10.28 20.48 1.38
C GLU A 74 -11.52 19.60 1.24
N ALA A 75 -11.52 18.65 0.29
CA ALA A 75 -12.61 17.67 0.17
C ALA A 75 -12.75 16.79 1.44
N LYS A 76 -11.63 16.39 2.05
CA LYS A 76 -11.65 15.67 3.35
C LYS A 76 -12.23 16.55 4.46
N LYS A 77 -11.80 17.80 4.58
CA LYS A 77 -12.32 18.75 5.58
C LYS A 77 -13.82 18.98 5.42
N ALA A 78 -14.30 19.01 4.18
CA ALA A 78 -15.72 19.12 3.86
C ALA A 78 -16.52 17.82 4.10
N GLY A 79 -15.88 16.72 4.50
CA GLY A 79 -16.53 15.44 4.72
C GLY A 79 -16.98 14.72 3.44
N LEU A 80 -16.42 15.09 2.28
CA LEU A 80 -16.78 14.51 1.00
C LEU A 80 -16.05 13.21 0.70
N VAL A 81 -14.87 13.00 1.30
CA VAL A 81 -14.04 11.82 1.10
C VAL A 81 -13.33 11.43 2.40
N ASP A 82 -13.09 10.12 2.57
CA ASP A 82 -12.14 9.61 3.55
C ASP A 82 -10.78 9.46 2.85
N LEU A 83 -9.90 10.43 3.07
CA LEU A 83 -8.66 10.59 2.30
C LEU A 83 -7.52 9.76 2.91
N ARG A 84 -6.81 9.02 2.04
CA ARG A 84 -5.52 8.39 2.34
C ARG A 84 -4.46 8.94 1.41
N ILE A 85 -3.30 9.26 1.98
CA ILE A 85 -2.15 9.79 1.25
C ILE A 85 -1.09 8.71 1.19
N LEU A 86 -0.73 8.28 0.01
CA LEU A 86 0.40 7.37 -0.20
C LEU A 86 1.68 8.17 -0.41
N PRO A 87 2.84 7.66 0.03
CA PRO A 87 4.13 8.35 -0.12
C PRO A 87 4.53 8.54 -1.59
N TYR A 88 3.92 7.76 -2.48
CA TYR A 88 4.15 7.78 -3.93
C TYR A 88 2.84 8.02 -4.67
N GLY A 89 2.88 7.96 -6.02
CA GLY A 89 1.68 7.92 -6.84
C GLY A 89 0.77 6.72 -6.50
N VAL A 90 -0.47 6.76 -6.96
CA VAL A 90 -1.52 5.77 -6.62
C VAL A 90 -1.82 4.80 -7.76
N SER A 91 -0.92 4.66 -8.74
CA SER A 91 -1.03 3.63 -9.78
C SER A 91 -1.07 2.22 -9.20
N MET A 92 -1.42 1.23 -10.00
CA MET A 92 -1.40 -0.17 -9.55
C MET A 92 0.01 -0.60 -9.16
N GLU A 93 1.04 -0.15 -9.91
CA GLU A 93 2.44 -0.40 -9.64
C GLU A 93 2.87 0.20 -8.29
N MET A 94 2.63 1.49 -8.09
CA MET A 94 3.03 2.19 -6.86
C MET A 94 2.26 1.68 -5.64
N SER A 95 0.99 1.31 -5.83
CA SER A 95 0.21 0.65 -4.78
C SER A 95 0.76 -0.73 -4.42
N SER A 96 1.20 -1.52 -5.42
CA SER A 96 1.84 -2.82 -5.16
C SER A 96 3.13 -2.66 -4.36
N ILE A 97 3.95 -1.66 -4.69
CA ILE A 97 5.17 -1.33 -3.93
C ILE A 97 4.83 -0.93 -2.49
N PHE A 98 3.90 0.02 -2.32
CA PHE A 98 3.49 0.47 -1.00
C PHE A 98 2.97 -0.68 -0.13
N ILE A 99 2.08 -1.52 -0.67
CA ILE A 99 1.52 -2.67 0.04
C ILE A 99 2.63 -3.64 0.43
N TRP A 100 3.54 -3.95 -0.48
CA TRP A 100 4.67 -4.83 -0.21
C TRP A 100 5.56 -4.30 0.92
N GLU A 101 5.92 -3.03 0.88
CA GLU A 101 6.76 -2.39 1.91
C GLU A 101 6.14 -2.45 3.31
N GLN A 102 4.81 -2.41 3.40
CA GLN A 102 4.11 -2.48 4.67
C GLN A 102 3.89 -3.94 5.12
N VAL A 103 3.56 -4.83 4.21
CA VAL A 103 3.15 -6.20 4.54
C VAL A 103 4.35 -7.15 4.69
N ASN A 104 5.39 -7.01 3.86
CA ASN A 104 6.54 -7.92 3.91
C ASN A 104 7.24 -7.96 5.28
N PRO A 105 7.53 -6.84 5.96
CA PRO A 105 8.11 -6.88 7.32
C PRO A 105 7.22 -7.60 8.33
N TYR A 106 5.90 -7.48 8.20
CA TYR A 106 4.95 -8.20 9.05
C TYR A 106 5.01 -9.72 8.81
N ILE A 107 4.96 -10.16 7.55
CA ILE A 107 5.06 -11.58 7.20
C ILE A 107 6.39 -12.17 7.67
N TRP A 108 7.49 -11.45 7.46
CA TRP A 108 8.80 -11.84 7.97
C TRP A 108 8.80 -12.04 9.49
N SER A 109 8.17 -11.10 10.21
CA SER A 109 8.08 -11.15 11.67
C SER A 109 7.26 -12.33 12.19
N ILE A 110 6.05 -12.55 11.66
CA ILE A 110 5.16 -13.62 12.17
C ILE A 110 5.62 -15.01 11.78
N SER A 111 6.48 -15.12 10.77
CA SER A 111 7.06 -16.39 10.29
C SER A 111 8.44 -16.69 10.89
N ASP A 112 8.95 -15.87 11.81
CA ASP A 112 10.31 -16.00 12.34
C ASP A 112 11.41 -15.97 11.26
N GLY A 113 11.21 -15.16 10.22
CA GLY A 113 12.15 -15.04 9.11
C GLY A 113 12.12 -16.21 8.11
N ARG A 114 11.15 -17.11 8.21
CA ARG A 114 11.01 -18.24 7.29
C ARG A 114 10.39 -17.87 5.95
N ALA A 115 9.43 -16.93 5.99
CA ALA A 115 8.63 -16.55 4.82
C ALA A 115 8.70 -15.05 4.55
N TYR A 116 8.46 -14.70 3.30
CA TYR A 116 8.41 -13.32 2.82
C TYR A 116 7.36 -13.18 1.72
N VAL A 117 6.98 -11.94 1.41
CA VAL A 117 6.11 -11.63 0.27
C VAL A 117 6.97 -11.55 -0.97
N SER A 118 6.87 -12.53 -1.87
CA SER A 118 7.62 -12.57 -3.12
C SER A 118 6.93 -11.82 -4.25
N ARG A 119 5.61 -11.65 -4.17
CA ARG A 119 4.84 -10.91 -5.18
C ARG A 119 3.64 -10.24 -4.56
N VAL A 120 3.37 -9.01 -5.01
CA VAL A 120 2.11 -8.30 -4.79
C VAL A 120 1.57 -7.86 -6.13
N GLU A 121 0.35 -8.24 -6.44
CA GLU A 121 -0.37 -7.81 -7.63
C GLU A 121 -1.59 -6.99 -7.23
N CYS A 122 -1.70 -5.79 -7.80
CA CYS A 122 -2.90 -4.96 -7.74
C CYS A 122 -3.63 -5.02 -9.09
N ARG A 123 -4.92 -5.35 -9.06
CA ARG A 123 -5.80 -5.38 -10.23
C ARG A 123 -6.85 -4.31 -10.12
N GLU A 124 -7.03 -3.55 -11.17
CA GLU A 124 -8.13 -2.60 -11.31
C GLU A 124 -9.41 -3.31 -11.76
N HIS A 125 -9.26 -4.26 -12.68
CA HIS A 125 -10.30 -5.16 -13.20
C HIS A 125 -9.62 -6.35 -13.90
N ASP A 126 -10.39 -7.26 -14.47
CA ASP A 126 -9.88 -8.53 -15.03
C ASP A 126 -8.78 -8.39 -16.09
N SER A 127 -8.75 -7.27 -16.82
CA SER A 127 -7.79 -7.06 -17.92
C SER A 127 -6.63 -6.13 -17.57
N ASN A 128 -6.69 -5.40 -16.46
CA ASN A 128 -5.63 -4.45 -16.07
C ASN A 128 -5.10 -4.77 -14.68
N SER A 129 -3.86 -5.19 -14.62
CA SER A 129 -3.14 -5.37 -13.36
C SER A 129 -1.68 -4.97 -13.50
N ALA A 130 -1.08 -4.65 -12.36
CA ALA A 130 0.36 -4.50 -12.23
C ALA A 130 0.83 -5.25 -10.99
N PHE A 131 2.06 -5.74 -11.03
CA PHE A 131 2.66 -6.45 -9.91
C PHE A 131 4.13 -6.08 -9.72
N ILE A 132 4.62 -6.33 -8.52
CA ILE A 132 6.05 -6.38 -8.22
C ILE A 132 6.45 -7.79 -7.84
N GLU A 133 7.63 -8.19 -8.24
CA GLU A 133 8.29 -9.42 -7.78
C GLU A 133 9.58 -9.06 -7.05
N VAL A 134 9.80 -9.72 -5.93
CA VAL A 134 10.92 -9.42 -5.04
C VAL A 134 11.63 -10.70 -4.65
N ASP A 135 12.95 -10.69 -4.79
CA ASP A 135 13.79 -11.79 -4.36
C ASP A 135 14.01 -11.80 -2.83
N LYS A 136 14.47 -12.93 -2.31
CA LYS A 136 14.73 -13.11 -0.88
C LYS A 136 15.73 -12.09 -0.34
N SER A 137 16.76 -11.71 -1.10
CA SER A 137 17.81 -10.81 -0.63
C SER A 137 17.29 -9.39 -0.40
N THR A 138 16.37 -8.95 -1.22
CA THR A 138 15.68 -7.65 -1.09
C THR A 138 14.66 -7.71 0.06
N ALA A 139 13.88 -8.78 0.15
CA ALA A 139 12.87 -8.94 1.20
C ALA A 139 13.49 -8.96 2.61
N VAL A 140 14.64 -9.59 2.78
CA VAL A 140 15.36 -9.68 4.07
C VAL A 140 15.93 -8.34 4.52
N LYS A 141 16.40 -7.48 3.60
CA LYS A 141 16.96 -6.16 3.94
C LYS A 141 15.95 -5.22 4.60
N GLN A 142 14.66 -5.46 4.41
CA GLN A 142 13.60 -4.67 5.03
C GLN A 142 13.11 -5.22 6.37
N GLY A 143 13.68 -6.33 6.85
CA GLY A 143 13.29 -6.95 8.11
C GLY A 143 13.41 -6.01 9.30
N LYS A 144 12.27 -5.51 9.81
CA LYS A 144 12.20 -4.78 11.08
C LYS A 144 12.09 -5.73 12.25
N PRO A 145 12.54 -5.35 13.47
CA PRO A 145 12.34 -6.15 14.68
C PRO A 145 10.86 -6.47 14.91
N LYS A 146 10.58 -7.72 15.32
CA LYS A 146 9.24 -8.28 15.54
C LYS A 146 8.26 -7.36 16.27
N ALA A 147 8.71 -6.67 17.31
CA ALA A 147 7.88 -5.83 18.16
C ALA A 147 7.39 -4.57 17.45
N GLU A 148 8.23 -3.93 16.65
CA GLU A 148 7.89 -2.71 15.92
C GLU A 148 6.87 -2.96 14.80
N VAL A 149 7.03 -4.06 14.07
CA VAL A 149 6.18 -4.38 12.93
C VAL A 149 4.78 -4.83 13.37
N ARG A 150 4.70 -5.63 14.43
CA ARG A 150 3.41 -6.08 14.96
C ARG A 150 2.59 -4.89 15.48
N ASN A 151 3.22 -3.99 16.19
CA ASN A 151 2.56 -2.78 16.70
C ASN A 151 2.13 -1.88 15.56
N TYR A 152 2.93 -1.72 14.52
CA TYR A 152 2.64 -0.89 13.37
C TYR A 152 1.35 -1.32 12.64
N LEU A 153 1.22 -2.59 12.24
CA LEU A 153 0.02 -3.08 11.55
C LEU A 153 -1.22 -3.17 12.45
N LEU A 154 -1.03 -3.34 13.77
CA LEU A 154 -2.13 -3.37 14.74
C LEU A 154 -2.63 -1.97 15.13
N THR A 155 -1.81 -0.93 14.98
CA THR A 155 -2.16 0.47 15.27
C THR A 155 -2.71 1.23 14.06
N VAL A 156 -2.70 0.65 12.88
CA VAL A 156 -3.25 1.26 11.66
C VAL A 156 -4.70 1.77 11.83
N PRO A 157 -5.62 1.08 12.55
CA PRO A 157 -6.97 1.60 12.79
C PRO A 157 -7.04 2.88 13.62
N GLU A 158 -6.02 3.20 14.38
CA GLU A 158 -5.97 4.41 15.23
C GLU A 158 -5.32 5.62 14.53
N TRP A 159 -4.91 5.45 13.28
CA TRP A 159 -4.28 6.52 12.51
C TRP A 159 -5.31 7.49 11.91
N GLU A 160 -5.81 8.40 12.68
CA GLU A 160 -6.32 9.68 12.18
C GLU A 160 -5.20 10.57 11.59
N TRP A 161 -4.01 10.00 11.42
CA TRP A 161 -2.82 10.74 11.09
C TRP A 161 -2.66 10.89 9.58
N THR A 162 -3.09 12.02 9.07
CA THR A 162 -2.57 12.57 7.80
C THR A 162 -1.21 13.16 8.13
N PRO A 163 -0.09 12.64 7.60
CA PRO A 163 1.21 13.25 7.88
C PRO A 163 1.15 14.74 7.54
N PRO A 164 1.72 15.61 8.37
CA PRO A 164 1.86 17.02 8.02
C PRO A 164 2.55 17.14 6.66
N LEU A 165 2.12 18.11 5.84
CA LEU A 165 2.71 18.35 4.50
C LEU A 165 4.24 18.46 4.55
N GLU A 166 4.80 18.91 5.67
CA GLU A 166 6.23 18.98 5.93
C GLU A 166 6.93 17.62 5.98
N VAL A 167 6.24 16.58 6.50
CA VAL A 167 6.76 15.21 6.53
C VAL A 167 6.71 14.61 5.13
N LEU A 168 5.64 14.88 4.37
CA LEU A 168 5.49 14.39 3.01
C LEU A 168 6.51 15.00 2.03
N ARG A 169 6.96 16.23 2.28
CA ARG A 169 8.01 16.90 1.49
C ARG A 169 9.39 16.27 1.63
N GLN A 170 9.63 15.45 2.65
CA GLN A 170 10.90 14.74 2.86
C GLN A 170 11.07 13.52 1.94
N TYR A 171 10.03 13.10 1.25
CA TYR A 171 10.03 11.97 0.31
C TYR A 171 10.15 12.40 -1.16
N LYS A 172 10.59 13.65 -1.42
CA LYS A 172 10.91 14.15 -2.77
C LYS A 172 12.36 13.89 -3.13
#